data_33d70eec63c75a6ef43390c2e2409885
#
_entry.id   33d70eec63c75a6ef43390c2e2409885
#
_cell.length_a   1.000
_cell.length_b   1.000
_cell.length_c   1.000
_cell.angle_alpha   90.00
_cell.angle_beta   90.00
_cell.angle_gamma   90.00
#
_symmetry.space_group_name_H-M   'P 1'
#
loop_
_entity.id
_entity.type
_entity.pdbx_description
1 polymer ?
#
loop_
_entity_poly.entity_id
_entity_poly.type
_entity_poly.pdbx_seq_one_letter_code
_entity_poly.pdbx_strand_id
1 'polypeptide(L)'
;MVNWSEPWLAEIAPEGAGCTWAPEFIYDETTGEYIVYWSATTLQVDEEENITQEYENHAIYYCKTRDFRTFTEAELYHDGGVDANGKIVKVIDSTMIQNGDTYYRFTKNESKGTIVMDKSDSILGEFSEIDSNVLSSELPAKRGAVEGPIIFKMNEKTEDGKDQWCLMVDRFARGQGYYPLITTDLNSGEFRMLDDSEYSFPSKYRHGYVMPVTEKEYGALQRQWGDGSYVDKSLLKEVIEEAKDILTNQKQNYTEESIQQLKTALESAQKALDIVTTTEEADQAAENLRKAIEALEKKEDILTRIEVTLPDKTEYQIGEELDLTGVKVTAVYESGKTADVTEAATVDSGAFNSQKAGSYTITVTYAEKTETFVVTVKENSPEIPDPVPSPKPEPNPDSNTKPKQNENKVVKTGDEQNPLLSISIFALASVVITGSFIRRKKYNL
;
A
#
# COMPACT_ATOMS: atom_id res chain seq x y z
N MET A 1 -16.14 -2.24 -10.63
CA MET A 1 -16.72 -2.90 -11.83
C MET A 1 -17.97 -3.74 -11.53
N VAL A 2 -18.32 -3.96 -10.27
CA VAL A 2 -19.57 -4.63 -9.86
C VAL A 2 -20.74 -3.63 -9.87
N ASN A 3 -20.48 -2.43 -9.36
CA ASN A 3 -21.43 -1.33 -9.35
C ASN A 3 -20.97 -0.24 -10.31
N TRP A 4 -21.86 0.20 -11.19
CA TRP A 4 -21.60 1.27 -12.16
C TRP A 4 -22.40 2.49 -11.77
N SER A 5 -21.80 3.68 -11.90
CA SER A 5 -22.55 4.94 -11.86
C SER A 5 -23.36 5.11 -13.16
N GLU A 6 -24.29 6.05 -13.17
CA GLU A 6 -24.85 6.50 -14.45
C GLU A 6 -23.74 7.00 -15.38
N PRO A 7 -23.82 6.69 -16.68
CA PRO A 7 -22.86 7.16 -17.66
C PRO A 7 -22.93 8.68 -17.80
N TRP A 8 -21.78 9.30 -18.03
CA TRP A 8 -21.70 10.72 -18.34
C TRP A 8 -20.70 10.96 -19.47
N LEU A 9 -20.87 12.04 -20.21
CA LEU A 9 -20.01 12.41 -21.31
C LEU A 9 -18.92 13.38 -20.82
N ALA A 10 -17.65 13.06 -21.04
CA ALA A 10 -16.54 13.97 -20.85
C ALA A 10 -16.20 14.64 -22.20
N GLU A 11 -16.30 15.95 -22.26
CA GLU A 11 -15.88 16.73 -23.41
C GLU A 11 -14.38 17.04 -23.29
N ILE A 12 -13.55 16.15 -23.82
CA ILE A 12 -12.08 16.19 -23.70
C ILE A 12 -11.38 16.33 -25.07
N ALA A 13 -12.13 16.23 -26.17
CA ALA A 13 -11.54 16.31 -27.51
C ALA A 13 -11.07 17.74 -27.80
N PRO A 14 -9.98 17.93 -28.56
CA PRO A 14 -9.59 19.25 -29.03
C PRO A 14 -10.68 19.86 -29.91
N GLU A 15 -10.76 21.18 -29.91
CA GLU A 15 -11.72 21.88 -30.75
C GLU A 15 -11.58 21.48 -32.22
N GLY A 16 -12.68 21.22 -32.89
CA GLY A 16 -12.70 20.80 -34.27
C GLY A 16 -12.28 19.37 -34.55
N ALA A 17 -12.18 18.53 -33.50
CA ALA A 17 -11.87 17.11 -33.67
C ALA A 17 -12.92 16.40 -34.53
N GLY A 18 -12.48 15.66 -35.55
CA GLY A 18 -13.34 14.85 -36.42
C GLY A 18 -13.67 13.48 -35.87
N CYS A 19 -12.87 13.00 -34.89
CA CYS A 19 -13.08 11.73 -34.20
C CYS A 19 -12.45 11.78 -32.82
N THR A 20 -12.91 10.86 -31.96
CA THR A 20 -12.33 10.57 -30.62
C THR A 20 -12.40 9.06 -30.45
N TRP A 21 -11.30 8.36 -30.79
CA TRP A 21 -11.29 6.90 -30.87
C TRP A 21 -10.32 6.27 -29.90
N ALA A 22 -10.60 5.02 -29.49
CA ALA A 22 -9.74 4.15 -28.71
C ALA A 22 -9.11 4.86 -27.50
N PRO A 23 -9.91 5.40 -26.56
CA PRO A 23 -9.36 6.02 -25.35
C PRO A 23 -8.75 4.96 -24.46
N GLU A 24 -7.55 5.24 -23.97
CA GLU A 24 -6.88 4.48 -22.92
C GLU A 24 -6.35 5.44 -21.85
N PHE A 25 -5.84 4.89 -20.75
CA PHE A 25 -5.19 5.68 -19.72
C PHE A 25 -4.06 4.92 -19.05
N ILE A 26 -3.11 5.66 -18.53
CA ILE A 26 -2.04 5.17 -17.67
C ILE A 26 -1.93 6.06 -16.45
N TYR A 27 -1.64 5.46 -15.28
CA TYR A 27 -1.43 6.20 -14.04
C TYR A 27 0.03 6.61 -13.91
N ASP A 28 0.27 7.88 -13.63
CA ASP A 28 1.59 8.41 -13.32
C ASP A 28 1.76 8.49 -11.79
N GLU A 29 2.52 7.56 -11.24
CA GLU A 29 2.82 7.50 -9.80
C GLU A 29 3.59 8.74 -9.31
N THR A 30 4.35 9.41 -10.18
CA THR A 30 5.15 10.60 -9.83
C THR A 30 4.30 11.82 -9.56
N THR A 31 3.25 12.02 -10.37
CA THR A 31 2.34 13.17 -10.28
C THR A 31 1.03 12.85 -9.56
N GLY A 32 0.69 11.56 -9.45
CA GLY A 32 -0.59 11.10 -8.93
C GLY A 32 -1.75 11.41 -9.88
N GLU A 33 -1.49 11.49 -11.19
CA GLU A 33 -2.45 11.79 -12.23
C GLU A 33 -2.63 10.61 -13.18
N TYR A 34 -3.80 10.50 -13.75
CA TYR A 34 -4.04 9.65 -14.91
C TYR A 34 -3.79 10.45 -16.18
N ILE A 35 -3.01 9.91 -17.09
CA ILE A 35 -2.85 10.41 -18.44
C ILE A 35 -3.85 9.63 -19.29
N VAL A 36 -4.91 10.30 -19.73
CA VAL A 36 -5.92 9.74 -20.63
C VAL A 36 -5.53 10.15 -22.04
N TYR A 37 -5.42 9.21 -22.95
CA TYR A 37 -5.01 9.46 -24.33
C TYR A 37 -5.92 8.74 -25.31
N TRP A 38 -6.07 9.32 -26.52
CA TRP A 38 -6.96 8.81 -27.55
C TRP A 38 -6.51 9.26 -28.94
N SER A 39 -7.06 8.61 -29.95
CA SER A 39 -6.84 9.00 -31.34
C SER A 39 -7.83 10.08 -31.76
N ALA A 40 -7.36 11.15 -32.35
CA ALA A 40 -8.21 12.18 -32.94
C ALA A 40 -7.68 12.65 -34.30
N THR A 41 -8.59 13.17 -35.10
CA THR A 41 -8.26 13.99 -36.27
C THR A 41 -8.49 15.44 -35.92
N THR A 42 -7.65 16.33 -36.38
CA THR A 42 -7.85 17.77 -36.26
C THR A 42 -7.92 18.43 -37.61
N LEU A 43 -8.67 19.50 -37.66
CA LEU A 43 -8.67 20.38 -38.85
C LEU A 43 -7.28 20.99 -38.99
N GLN A 44 -6.71 20.96 -40.18
CA GLN A 44 -5.60 21.82 -40.51
C GLN A 44 -6.13 23.13 -41.08
N VAL A 45 -5.68 24.22 -40.49
CA VAL A 45 -6.03 25.58 -40.92
C VAL A 45 -4.75 26.29 -41.37
N ASP A 46 -4.88 27.19 -42.34
CA ASP A 46 -3.80 28.10 -42.72
C ASP A 46 -3.73 29.31 -41.77
N GLU A 47 -2.81 30.25 -42.09
CA GLU A 47 -2.64 31.48 -41.30
C GLU A 47 -3.86 32.40 -41.31
N GLU A 48 -4.81 32.17 -42.22
CA GLU A 48 -6.06 32.92 -42.38
C GLU A 48 -7.27 32.17 -41.82
N GLU A 49 -7.04 31.09 -41.06
CA GLU A 49 -8.03 30.19 -40.42
C GLU A 49 -8.92 29.45 -41.47
N ASN A 50 -8.49 29.33 -42.74
CA ASN A 50 -9.20 28.50 -43.70
C ASN A 50 -8.82 27.03 -43.50
N ILE A 51 -9.81 26.16 -43.56
CA ILE A 51 -9.58 24.71 -43.49
C ILE A 51 -8.83 24.26 -44.75
N THR A 52 -7.57 23.88 -44.59
CA THR A 52 -6.72 23.39 -45.66
C THR A 52 -6.78 21.89 -45.83
N GLN A 53 -7.14 21.16 -44.74
CA GLN A 53 -7.31 19.73 -44.77
C GLN A 53 -8.39 19.30 -43.75
N GLU A 54 -9.44 18.67 -44.24
CA GLU A 54 -10.49 18.11 -43.40
C GLU A 54 -10.12 16.71 -42.91
N TYR A 55 -10.06 16.51 -41.57
CA TYR A 55 -10.04 15.22 -40.89
C TYR A 55 -9.04 14.17 -41.40
N GLU A 56 -7.99 14.55 -42.09
CA GLU A 56 -7.03 13.56 -42.63
C GLU A 56 -5.84 13.25 -41.71
N ASN A 57 -5.59 14.06 -40.70
CA ASN A 57 -4.41 13.91 -39.84
C ASN A 57 -4.73 13.23 -38.50
N HIS A 58 -4.65 11.91 -38.51
CA HIS A 58 -4.81 11.15 -37.23
C HIS A 58 -3.54 11.25 -36.41
N ALA A 59 -3.71 11.65 -35.15
CA ALA A 59 -2.68 11.73 -34.14
C ALA A 59 -3.24 11.30 -32.76
N ILE A 60 -2.37 11.07 -31.80
CA ILE A 60 -2.74 10.76 -30.43
C ILE A 60 -2.71 12.05 -29.61
N TYR A 61 -3.80 12.33 -28.93
CA TYR A 61 -3.96 13.43 -27.98
C TYR A 61 -4.04 12.89 -26.56
N TYR A 62 -3.76 13.71 -25.58
CA TYR A 62 -3.92 13.36 -24.17
C TYR A 62 -4.49 14.52 -23.35
N CYS A 63 -5.04 14.19 -22.19
CA CYS A 63 -5.33 15.10 -21.10
C CYS A 63 -5.00 14.43 -19.77
N LYS A 64 -5.01 15.21 -18.69
CA LYS A 64 -4.72 14.73 -17.33
C LYS A 64 -5.95 14.80 -16.47
N THR A 65 -6.08 13.85 -15.56
CA THR A 65 -7.15 13.85 -14.55
C THR A 65 -6.70 13.14 -13.29
N ARG A 66 -7.30 13.50 -12.15
CA ARG A 66 -7.13 12.79 -10.87
C ARG A 66 -8.36 12.02 -10.45
N ASP A 67 -9.50 12.32 -11.04
CA ASP A 67 -10.82 11.87 -10.57
C ASP A 67 -11.75 11.40 -11.70
N PHE A 68 -11.28 11.44 -12.95
CA PHE A 68 -12.09 11.21 -14.15
C PHE A 68 -13.37 12.08 -14.19
N ARG A 69 -13.35 13.25 -13.55
CA ARG A 69 -14.44 14.26 -13.56
C ARG A 69 -13.96 15.58 -14.08
N THR A 70 -12.76 15.96 -13.70
CA THR A 70 -12.09 17.17 -14.16
C THR A 70 -10.89 16.79 -14.99
N PHE A 71 -10.73 17.45 -16.13
CA PHE A 71 -9.66 17.16 -17.08
C PHE A 71 -8.93 18.44 -17.45
N THR A 72 -7.64 18.33 -17.77
CA THR A 72 -6.93 19.43 -18.45
C THR A 72 -7.40 19.54 -19.90
N GLU A 73 -7.05 20.64 -20.55
CA GLU A 73 -7.22 20.74 -22.00
C GLU A 73 -6.45 19.64 -22.74
N ALA A 74 -6.92 19.29 -23.94
CA ALA A 74 -6.28 18.30 -24.77
C ALA A 74 -4.98 18.86 -25.36
N GLU A 75 -3.93 18.06 -25.27
CA GLU A 75 -2.62 18.36 -25.85
C GLU A 75 -2.24 17.27 -26.86
N LEU A 76 -1.48 17.64 -27.90
CA LEU A 76 -0.91 16.67 -28.82
C LEU A 76 0.11 15.81 -28.10
N TYR A 77 -0.07 14.50 -28.14
CA TYR A 77 0.82 13.54 -27.49
C TYR A 77 1.81 12.90 -28.46
N HIS A 78 1.31 12.42 -29.59
CA HIS A 78 2.12 11.75 -30.58
C HIS A 78 1.49 11.90 -31.95
N ASP A 79 2.21 12.51 -32.86
CA ASP A 79 1.94 12.45 -34.30
C ASP A 79 2.90 11.44 -34.94
N GLY A 80 2.55 10.94 -36.09
CA GLY A 80 3.42 10.03 -36.82
C GLY A 80 4.58 10.73 -37.54
N GLY A 81 4.66 12.07 -37.50
CA GLY A 81 5.59 12.86 -38.28
C GLY A 81 5.32 12.78 -39.78
N VAL A 82 6.38 12.84 -40.54
CA VAL A 82 6.34 12.73 -42.01
C VAL A 82 7.23 11.59 -42.51
N ASP A 83 6.81 10.93 -43.57
CA ASP A 83 7.61 9.90 -44.22
C ASP A 83 8.76 10.52 -45.09
N ALA A 84 9.59 9.66 -45.68
CA ALA A 84 10.71 10.10 -46.54
C ALA A 84 10.29 10.94 -47.78
N ASN A 85 9.00 10.95 -48.11
CA ASN A 85 8.44 11.73 -49.21
C ASN A 85 7.75 13.02 -48.71
N GLY A 86 7.84 13.31 -47.40
CA GLY A 86 7.18 14.47 -46.79
C GLY A 86 5.67 14.28 -46.60
N LYS A 87 5.15 13.05 -46.66
CA LYS A 87 3.75 12.76 -46.45
C LYS A 87 3.51 12.50 -44.94
N ILE A 88 2.45 13.09 -44.40
CA ILE A 88 2.03 12.87 -42.99
C ILE A 88 1.78 11.38 -42.74
N VAL A 89 2.36 10.87 -41.67
CA VAL A 89 2.15 9.52 -41.18
C VAL A 89 1.01 9.56 -40.15
N LYS A 90 -0.08 8.89 -40.46
CA LYS A 90 -1.25 8.81 -39.59
C LYS A 90 -1.04 7.74 -38.54
N VAL A 91 -1.35 8.06 -37.29
CA VAL A 91 -1.26 7.13 -36.14
C VAL A 91 -2.56 7.11 -35.38
N ILE A 92 -2.97 5.90 -34.96
CA ILE A 92 -4.16 5.66 -34.14
C ILE A 92 -3.87 4.56 -33.12
N ASP A 93 -4.80 4.32 -32.20
CA ASP A 93 -4.82 3.15 -31.30
C ASP A 93 -3.48 2.94 -30.58
N SER A 94 -3.21 3.78 -29.60
CA SER A 94 -2.03 3.62 -28.75
C SER A 94 -2.39 2.89 -27.45
N THR A 95 -1.48 2.00 -27.02
CA THR A 95 -1.51 1.36 -25.69
C THR A 95 -0.13 1.46 -25.06
N MET A 96 -0.07 1.51 -23.74
CA MET A 96 1.20 1.62 -22.99
C MET A 96 1.28 0.66 -21.84
N ILE A 97 2.51 0.25 -21.51
CA ILE A 97 2.82 -0.48 -20.28
C ILE A 97 4.13 0.03 -19.68
N GLN A 98 4.17 0.09 -18.36
CA GLN A 98 5.39 0.35 -17.60
C GLN A 98 6.03 -0.97 -17.17
N ASN A 99 7.36 -1.06 -17.34
CA ASN A 99 8.16 -2.13 -16.79
C ASN A 99 9.43 -1.56 -16.14
N GLY A 100 9.50 -1.58 -14.81
CA GLY A 100 10.50 -0.82 -14.07
C GLY A 100 10.36 0.68 -14.33
N ASP A 101 11.46 1.34 -14.67
CA ASP A 101 11.49 2.79 -14.96
C ASP A 101 11.24 3.11 -16.44
N THR A 102 10.86 2.12 -17.26
CA THR A 102 10.68 2.28 -18.70
C THR A 102 9.22 2.12 -19.09
N TYR A 103 8.73 3.05 -19.90
CA TYR A 103 7.42 3.00 -20.53
C TYR A 103 7.58 2.50 -21.96
N TYR A 104 6.77 1.54 -22.35
CA TYR A 104 6.70 0.98 -23.72
C TYR A 104 5.35 1.33 -24.28
N ARG A 105 5.36 1.96 -25.47
CA ARG A 105 4.15 2.34 -26.19
C ARG A 105 4.07 1.55 -27.50
N PHE A 106 2.86 1.11 -27.81
CA PHE A 106 2.53 0.42 -29.05
C PHE A 106 1.46 1.23 -29.77
N THR A 107 1.77 1.69 -30.98
CA THR A 107 0.87 2.57 -31.71
C THR A 107 0.67 2.03 -33.14
N LYS A 108 -0.56 2.01 -33.61
CA LYS A 108 -0.84 1.67 -34.99
C LYS A 108 -0.39 2.79 -35.93
N ASN A 109 0.50 2.47 -36.84
CA ASN A 109 0.79 3.28 -38.01
C ASN A 109 -0.27 3.00 -39.08
N GLU A 110 -1.26 3.88 -39.19
CA GLU A 110 -2.39 3.72 -40.11
C GLU A 110 -1.92 3.80 -41.58
N SER A 111 -0.89 4.61 -41.88
CA SER A 111 -0.34 4.76 -43.22
C SER A 111 0.33 3.49 -43.77
N LYS A 112 0.90 2.66 -42.84
CA LYS A 112 1.58 1.40 -43.21
C LYS A 112 0.80 0.16 -42.81
N GLY A 113 -0.18 0.27 -41.93
CA GLY A 113 -0.93 -0.85 -41.38
C GLY A 113 -0.09 -1.72 -40.43
N THR A 114 0.88 -1.13 -39.72
CA THR A 114 1.82 -1.80 -38.79
C THR A 114 1.63 -1.33 -37.37
N ILE A 115 2.14 -2.08 -36.40
CA ILE A 115 2.25 -1.66 -35.00
C ILE A 115 3.69 -1.27 -34.73
N VAL A 116 3.91 0.00 -34.43
CA VAL A 116 5.20 0.56 -34.01
C VAL A 116 5.34 0.38 -32.52
N MET A 117 6.52 0.00 -32.07
CA MET A 117 6.90 -0.06 -30.67
C MET A 117 8.00 0.95 -30.38
N ASP A 118 7.78 1.77 -29.37
CA ASP A 118 8.75 2.74 -28.87
C ASP A 118 8.83 2.74 -27.36
N LYS A 119 9.85 3.37 -26.79
CA LYS A 119 10.08 3.45 -25.35
C LYS A 119 10.56 4.81 -24.88
N SER A 120 10.26 5.12 -23.64
CA SER A 120 10.71 6.32 -22.91
C SER A 120 10.94 6.01 -21.43
N ASP A 121 11.69 6.85 -20.75
CA ASP A 121 11.80 6.86 -19.29
C ASP A 121 10.72 7.74 -18.59
N SER A 122 9.85 8.35 -19.38
CA SER A 122 8.76 9.20 -18.91
C SER A 122 7.51 9.04 -19.76
N ILE A 123 6.33 9.04 -19.12
CA ILE A 123 5.04 8.89 -19.83
C ILE A 123 4.85 9.98 -20.90
N LEU A 124 5.20 11.22 -20.57
CA LEU A 124 5.09 12.38 -21.47
C LEU A 124 6.44 12.83 -22.05
N GLY A 125 7.46 11.98 -21.94
CA GLY A 125 8.81 12.25 -22.49
C GLY A 125 8.93 11.94 -23.97
N GLU A 126 10.15 12.08 -24.49
CA GLU A 126 10.48 11.65 -25.83
C GLU A 126 10.58 10.14 -25.91
N PHE A 127 9.90 9.55 -26.87
CA PHE A 127 9.94 8.11 -27.14
C PHE A 127 10.93 7.81 -28.28
N SER A 128 11.71 6.75 -28.07
CA SER A 128 12.64 6.21 -29.09
C SER A 128 12.10 4.90 -29.64
N GLU A 129 12.06 4.79 -30.97
CA GLU A 129 11.58 3.61 -31.69
C GLU A 129 12.46 2.38 -31.35
N ILE A 130 11.80 1.27 -30.99
CA ILE A 130 12.41 -0.05 -30.85
C ILE A 130 12.20 -0.83 -32.14
N ASP A 131 10.97 -0.89 -32.63
CA ASP A 131 10.63 -1.58 -33.87
C ASP A 131 9.49 -0.83 -34.62
N SER A 132 9.69 -0.59 -35.88
CA SER A 132 8.69 0.04 -36.78
C SER A 132 7.52 -0.89 -37.13
N ASN A 133 7.64 -2.18 -36.85
CA ASN A 133 6.60 -3.18 -37.08
C ASN A 133 6.85 -4.47 -36.29
N VAL A 134 6.42 -4.51 -35.07
CA VAL A 134 6.57 -5.70 -34.17
C VAL A 134 5.96 -7.00 -34.73
N LEU A 135 5.23 -6.92 -35.84
CA LEU A 135 4.59 -8.06 -36.50
C LEU A 135 5.33 -8.50 -37.78
N SER A 136 6.46 -7.87 -38.11
CA SER A 136 7.14 -8.09 -39.39
C SER A 136 7.61 -9.53 -39.60
N SER A 137 8.01 -10.21 -38.53
CA SER A 137 8.49 -11.60 -38.57
C SER A 137 7.36 -12.64 -38.59
N GLU A 138 6.18 -12.27 -38.12
CA GLU A 138 5.12 -13.22 -37.80
C GLU A 138 3.88 -13.11 -38.72
N LEU A 139 3.55 -11.92 -39.18
CA LEU A 139 2.44 -11.71 -40.12
C LEU A 139 2.95 -11.55 -41.54
N PRO A 140 2.72 -12.52 -42.41
CA PRO A 140 2.99 -12.32 -43.87
C PRO A 140 2.23 -11.10 -44.36
N ALA A 141 2.87 -10.27 -45.17
CA ALA A 141 2.37 -9.02 -45.76
C ALA A 141 0.96 -9.10 -46.39
N LYS A 142 0.44 -10.29 -46.64
CA LYS A 142 -0.89 -10.55 -47.18
C LYS A 142 -1.98 -10.80 -46.13
N ARG A 143 -1.67 -10.84 -44.83
CA ARG A 143 -2.67 -11.20 -43.80
C ARG A 143 -3.46 -10.02 -43.26
N GLY A 144 -3.29 -8.86 -43.81
CA GLY A 144 -4.18 -7.75 -43.59
C GLY A 144 -3.73 -6.82 -42.46
N ALA A 145 -4.25 -5.62 -42.54
CA ALA A 145 -4.07 -4.59 -41.53
C ALA A 145 -4.60 -5.07 -40.19
N VAL A 146 -3.85 -4.75 -39.15
CA VAL A 146 -4.22 -4.92 -37.73
C VAL A 146 -4.40 -3.55 -37.08
N GLU A 147 -5.12 -3.50 -35.98
CA GLU A 147 -5.36 -2.29 -35.20
C GLU A 147 -5.55 -2.64 -33.74
N GLY A 148 -5.88 -1.64 -32.88
CA GLY A 148 -6.24 -1.84 -31.49
C GLY A 148 -5.24 -2.67 -30.70
N PRO A 149 -3.93 -2.33 -30.68
CA PRO A 149 -2.99 -3.06 -29.85
C PRO A 149 -3.36 -2.92 -28.39
N ILE A 150 -3.19 -4.01 -27.63
CA ILE A 150 -3.30 -4.02 -26.17
C ILE A 150 -2.12 -4.78 -25.62
N ILE A 151 -1.35 -4.16 -24.75
CA ILE A 151 -0.23 -4.78 -24.06
C ILE A 151 -0.55 -4.98 -22.58
N PHE A 152 -0.23 -6.15 -22.05
CA PHE A 152 -0.36 -6.43 -20.61
C PHE A 152 0.67 -7.44 -20.15
N LYS A 153 1.01 -7.39 -18.87
CA LYS A 153 1.86 -8.39 -18.21
C LYS A 153 1.02 -9.62 -17.87
N MET A 154 1.53 -10.78 -18.22
CA MET A 154 0.89 -12.04 -17.87
C MET A 154 1.12 -12.38 -16.40
N ASN A 155 0.19 -13.07 -15.76
CA ASN A 155 0.36 -13.54 -14.39
C ASN A 155 1.32 -14.72 -14.31
N GLU A 156 1.32 -15.55 -15.35
CA GLU A 156 2.19 -16.73 -15.44
C GLU A 156 3.57 -16.32 -15.94
N LYS A 157 4.58 -16.88 -15.28
CA LYS A 157 5.97 -16.78 -15.72
C LYS A 157 6.33 -17.97 -16.61
N THR A 158 7.43 -17.84 -17.33
CA THR A 158 8.03 -18.96 -18.04
C THR A 158 8.50 -20.05 -17.07
N GLU A 159 8.80 -21.25 -17.57
CA GLU A 159 9.35 -22.34 -16.76
C GLU A 159 10.69 -21.96 -16.09
N ASP A 160 11.47 -21.08 -16.71
CA ASP A 160 12.72 -20.53 -16.16
C ASP A 160 12.51 -19.27 -15.29
N GLY A 161 11.24 -18.93 -14.96
CA GLY A 161 10.88 -17.89 -14.00
C GLY A 161 10.87 -16.46 -14.53
N LYS A 162 10.97 -16.26 -15.85
CA LYS A 162 10.91 -14.92 -16.45
C LYS A 162 9.47 -14.40 -16.54
N ASP A 163 9.34 -13.10 -16.43
CA ASP A 163 8.09 -12.41 -16.72
C ASP A 163 7.74 -12.53 -18.21
N GLN A 164 6.46 -12.51 -18.52
CA GLN A 164 5.94 -12.53 -19.88
C GLN A 164 4.95 -11.39 -20.09
N TRP A 165 4.94 -10.86 -21.30
CA TRP A 165 3.98 -9.85 -21.75
C TRP A 165 3.23 -10.38 -22.97
N CYS A 166 1.95 -10.06 -23.01
CA CYS A 166 1.10 -10.39 -24.16
C CYS A 166 0.67 -9.10 -24.85
N LEU A 167 0.98 -9.01 -26.13
CA LEU A 167 0.46 -8.01 -27.05
C LEU A 167 -0.68 -8.64 -27.84
N MET A 168 -1.88 -8.09 -27.75
CA MET A 168 -3.00 -8.49 -28.61
C MET A 168 -3.23 -7.43 -29.66
N VAL A 169 -3.47 -7.87 -30.91
CA VAL A 169 -3.81 -7.00 -32.03
C VAL A 169 -5.09 -7.46 -32.69
N ASP A 170 -5.94 -6.53 -33.12
CA ASP A 170 -7.20 -6.86 -33.78
C ASP A 170 -6.99 -7.06 -35.29
N ARG A 171 -7.34 -8.22 -35.78
CA ARG A 171 -7.36 -8.56 -37.22
C ARG A 171 -8.64 -8.06 -37.90
N PHE A 172 -8.91 -6.77 -37.81
CA PHE A 172 -10.16 -6.16 -38.24
C PHE A 172 -10.50 -6.44 -39.71
N ALA A 173 -9.50 -6.39 -40.60
CA ALA A 173 -9.69 -6.59 -42.02
C ALA A 173 -10.32 -7.96 -42.40
N ARG A 174 -10.31 -8.91 -41.47
CA ARG A 174 -10.91 -10.25 -41.66
C ARG A 174 -12.04 -10.53 -40.68
N GLY A 175 -12.37 -9.61 -39.77
CA GLY A 175 -13.37 -9.82 -38.75
C GLY A 175 -13.04 -11.01 -37.85
N GLN A 176 -11.74 -11.26 -37.58
CA GLN A 176 -11.28 -12.42 -36.80
C GLN A 176 -11.08 -12.09 -35.33
N GLY A 177 -11.11 -10.81 -34.92
CA GLY A 177 -10.86 -10.36 -33.56
C GLY A 177 -9.39 -10.43 -33.17
N TYR A 178 -9.14 -10.41 -31.88
CA TYR A 178 -7.80 -10.36 -31.31
C TYR A 178 -6.94 -11.57 -31.67
N TYR A 179 -5.65 -11.28 -31.79
CA TYR A 179 -4.59 -12.24 -31.98
C TYR A 179 -3.47 -11.97 -30.97
N PRO A 180 -3.15 -12.94 -30.10
CA PRO A 180 -2.15 -12.76 -29.05
C PRO A 180 -0.74 -13.07 -29.55
N LEU A 181 0.21 -12.22 -29.14
CA LEU A 181 1.63 -12.42 -29.29
C LEU A 181 2.28 -12.30 -27.89
N ILE A 182 3.34 -13.03 -27.66
CA ILE A 182 4.04 -13.01 -26.36
C ILE A 182 5.51 -12.67 -26.53
N THR A 183 6.05 -12.00 -25.51
CA THR A 183 7.50 -11.77 -25.36
C THR A 183 7.92 -11.94 -23.91
N THR A 184 9.19 -12.23 -23.68
CA THR A 184 9.84 -12.21 -22.38
C THR A 184 10.83 -11.06 -22.23
N ASP A 185 10.99 -10.25 -23.27
CA ASP A 185 11.88 -9.08 -23.29
C ASP A 185 11.27 -7.96 -24.16
N LEU A 186 10.71 -6.96 -23.48
CA LEU A 186 10.16 -5.79 -24.15
C LEU A 186 11.22 -4.95 -24.88
N ASN A 187 12.51 -5.03 -24.48
CA ASN A 187 13.55 -4.27 -25.18
C ASN A 187 13.95 -4.86 -26.53
N SER A 188 13.63 -6.12 -26.80
CA SER A 188 13.99 -6.78 -28.05
C SER A 188 13.11 -6.33 -29.22
N GLY A 189 11.87 -5.90 -28.96
CA GLY A 189 10.87 -5.70 -30.02
C GLY A 189 10.35 -7.00 -30.62
N GLU A 190 10.89 -8.15 -30.22
CA GLU A 190 10.52 -9.46 -30.77
C GLU A 190 9.34 -10.08 -30.01
N PHE A 191 8.32 -10.46 -30.77
CA PHE A 191 7.11 -11.11 -30.26
C PHE A 191 6.85 -12.41 -31.05
N ARG A 192 6.53 -13.47 -30.31
CA ARG A 192 6.08 -14.75 -30.88
C ARG A 192 4.56 -14.80 -30.92
N MET A 193 4.00 -15.06 -32.07
CA MET A 193 2.58 -15.35 -32.22
C MET A 193 2.22 -16.67 -31.53
N LEU A 194 1.07 -16.72 -30.85
CA LEU A 194 0.53 -17.96 -30.32
C LEU A 194 -0.19 -18.75 -31.41
N ASP A 195 -0.02 -20.07 -31.39
CA ASP A 195 -0.82 -20.95 -32.23
C ASP A 195 -2.28 -21.01 -31.73
N ASP A 196 -3.23 -21.28 -32.63
CA ASP A 196 -4.66 -21.39 -32.27
C ASP A 196 -4.96 -22.41 -31.17
N SER A 197 -4.03 -23.32 -30.90
CA SER A 197 -4.13 -24.30 -29.79
C SER A 197 -3.66 -23.75 -28.44
N GLU A 198 -2.94 -22.65 -28.42
CA GLU A 198 -2.35 -22.05 -27.21
C GLU A 198 -3.27 -21.01 -26.55
N TYR A 199 -4.33 -20.56 -27.24
CA TYR A 199 -5.27 -19.59 -26.68
C TYR A 199 -6.71 -19.91 -27.06
N SER A 200 -7.66 -19.32 -26.31
CA SER A 200 -9.08 -19.41 -26.60
C SER A 200 -9.80 -18.14 -26.17
N PHE A 201 -10.61 -17.59 -27.06
CA PHE A 201 -11.54 -16.51 -26.74
C PHE A 201 -12.97 -17.02 -26.85
N PRO A 202 -13.86 -16.67 -25.89
CA PRO A 202 -15.27 -17.06 -25.94
C PRO A 202 -16.00 -16.46 -27.16
N SER A 203 -15.49 -15.35 -27.68
CA SER A 203 -16.04 -14.65 -28.85
C SER A 203 -14.94 -13.94 -29.62
N LYS A 204 -15.29 -13.34 -30.75
CA LYS A 204 -14.39 -12.50 -31.56
C LYS A 204 -14.36 -11.09 -30.98
N TYR A 205 -13.63 -10.93 -29.87
CA TYR A 205 -13.46 -9.62 -29.25
C TYR A 205 -12.60 -8.70 -30.10
N ARG A 206 -12.92 -7.41 -30.03
CA ARG A 206 -12.23 -6.32 -30.68
C ARG A 206 -12.10 -5.15 -29.71
N HIS A 207 -11.03 -4.38 -29.80
CA HIS A 207 -10.82 -3.14 -29.04
C HIS A 207 -11.30 -3.23 -27.57
N GLY A 208 -10.56 -3.91 -26.74
CA GLY A 208 -10.83 -4.04 -25.32
C GLY A 208 -9.65 -3.52 -24.49
N TYR A 209 -9.67 -3.79 -23.22
CA TYR A 209 -8.59 -3.51 -22.29
C TYR A 209 -8.41 -4.70 -21.34
N VAL A 210 -7.17 -4.99 -20.97
CA VAL A 210 -6.84 -6.02 -19.99
C VAL A 210 -6.20 -5.35 -18.78
N MET A 211 -6.84 -5.49 -17.64
CA MET A 211 -6.32 -4.95 -16.39
C MET A 211 -6.20 -6.05 -15.34
N PRO A 212 -5.17 -6.00 -14.50
CA PRO A 212 -5.05 -6.91 -13.37
C PRO A 212 -6.14 -6.62 -12.35
N VAL A 213 -6.72 -7.67 -11.81
CA VAL A 213 -7.66 -7.61 -10.69
C VAL A 213 -7.23 -8.58 -9.61
N THR A 214 -7.54 -8.29 -8.37
CA THR A 214 -7.34 -9.22 -7.26
C THR A 214 -8.30 -10.41 -7.35
N GLU A 215 -7.98 -11.52 -6.72
CA GLU A 215 -8.89 -12.70 -6.66
C GLU A 215 -10.26 -12.31 -6.09
N LYS A 216 -10.28 -11.45 -5.08
CA LYS A 216 -11.51 -10.91 -4.47
C LYS A 216 -12.34 -10.08 -5.46
N GLU A 217 -11.71 -9.23 -6.25
CA GLU A 217 -12.38 -8.46 -7.30
C GLU A 217 -12.88 -9.37 -8.41
N TYR A 218 -12.08 -10.36 -8.82
CA TYR A 218 -12.49 -11.34 -9.81
C TYR A 218 -13.69 -12.15 -9.33
N GLY A 219 -13.66 -12.63 -8.09
CA GLY A 219 -14.79 -13.30 -7.46
C GLY A 219 -16.04 -12.44 -7.45
N ALA A 220 -15.93 -11.16 -7.09
CA ALA A 220 -17.04 -10.22 -7.11
C ALA A 220 -17.63 -10.01 -8.52
N LEU A 221 -16.75 -9.95 -9.55
CA LEU A 221 -17.19 -9.87 -10.95
C LEU A 221 -17.93 -11.14 -11.39
N GLN A 222 -17.41 -12.31 -11.02
CA GLN A 222 -18.04 -13.59 -11.35
C GLN A 222 -19.40 -13.78 -10.65
N ARG A 223 -19.52 -13.35 -9.38
CA ARG A 223 -20.81 -13.34 -8.68
C ARG A 223 -21.87 -12.47 -9.36
N GLN A 224 -21.45 -11.32 -9.91
CA GLN A 224 -22.35 -10.33 -10.51
C GLN A 224 -22.67 -10.61 -11.97
N TRP A 225 -21.67 -11.06 -12.75
CA TRP A 225 -21.73 -11.13 -14.21
C TRP A 225 -21.39 -12.51 -14.78
N GLY A 226 -20.91 -13.44 -13.95
CA GLY A 226 -20.54 -14.78 -14.37
C GLY A 226 -21.77 -15.66 -14.67
N ASP A 227 -21.52 -16.82 -15.26
CA ASP A 227 -22.53 -17.83 -15.60
C ASP A 227 -22.85 -18.78 -14.43
N GLY A 228 -22.30 -18.52 -13.24
CA GLY A 228 -22.47 -19.36 -12.05
C GLY A 228 -21.54 -20.58 -12.01
N SER A 229 -20.72 -20.81 -13.01
CA SER A 229 -19.75 -21.93 -13.02
C SER A 229 -18.51 -21.68 -12.15
N TYR A 230 -18.22 -20.44 -11.83
CA TYR A 230 -17.08 -20.06 -10.99
C TYR A 230 -17.41 -20.18 -9.51
N VAL A 231 -16.61 -20.96 -8.79
CA VAL A 231 -16.68 -21.05 -7.33
C VAL A 231 -15.73 -20.02 -6.71
N ASP A 232 -16.30 -18.95 -6.18
CA ASP A 232 -15.51 -17.92 -5.52
C ASP A 232 -15.08 -18.36 -4.11
N LYS A 233 -13.79 -18.62 -3.95
CA LYS A 233 -13.15 -19.00 -2.68
C LYS A 233 -12.32 -17.86 -2.06
N SER A 234 -12.42 -16.66 -2.59
CA SER A 234 -11.55 -15.54 -2.18
C SER A 234 -11.73 -15.15 -0.71
N LEU A 235 -12.98 -15.10 -0.24
CA LEU A 235 -13.28 -14.82 1.17
C LEU A 235 -12.72 -15.90 2.10
N LEU A 236 -12.87 -17.17 1.74
CA LEU A 236 -12.35 -18.28 2.54
C LEU A 236 -10.82 -18.21 2.65
N LYS A 237 -10.14 -17.93 1.56
CA LYS A 237 -8.67 -17.74 1.56
C LYS A 237 -8.24 -16.55 2.42
N GLU A 238 -8.95 -15.42 2.34
CA GLU A 238 -8.67 -14.22 3.14
C GLU A 238 -8.75 -14.55 4.65
N VAL A 239 -9.82 -15.20 5.10
CA VAL A 239 -10.01 -15.55 6.51
C VAL A 239 -9.01 -16.61 6.98
N ILE A 240 -8.62 -17.54 6.12
CA ILE A 240 -7.55 -18.51 6.41
C ILE A 240 -6.21 -17.80 6.67
N GLU A 241 -5.83 -16.82 5.85
CA GLU A 241 -4.59 -16.08 6.06
C GLU A 241 -4.64 -15.22 7.33
N GLU A 242 -5.79 -14.60 7.64
CA GLU A 242 -5.99 -13.90 8.92
C GLU A 242 -5.79 -14.85 10.12
N ALA A 243 -6.41 -16.03 10.11
CA ALA A 243 -6.26 -17.02 11.17
C ALA A 243 -4.81 -17.49 11.33
N LYS A 244 -4.08 -17.68 10.22
CA LYS A 244 -2.64 -18.04 10.24
C LYS A 244 -1.79 -16.93 10.82
N ASP A 245 -2.06 -15.66 10.49
CA ASP A 245 -1.36 -14.53 11.08
C ASP A 245 -1.54 -14.49 12.59
N ILE A 246 -2.77 -14.62 13.07
CA ILE A 246 -3.07 -14.67 14.51
C ILE A 246 -2.29 -15.79 15.19
N LEU A 247 -2.30 -16.99 14.65
CA LEU A 247 -1.61 -18.15 15.21
C LEU A 247 -0.09 -18.02 15.18
N THR A 248 0.46 -17.26 14.24
CA THR A 248 1.90 -17.05 14.10
C THR A 248 2.40 -15.91 14.98
N ASN A 249 1.72 -14.76 14.92
CA ASN A 249 2.23 -13.49 15.45
C ASN A 249 1.53 -13.02 16.72
N GLN A 250 0.33 -13.51 17.02
CA GLN A 250 -0.52 -12.96 18.09
C GLN A 250 -1.00 -13.99 19.12
N LYS A 251 -0.72 -15.28 18.93
CA LYS A 251 -1.24 -16.38 19.79
C LYS A 251 -0.95 -16.22 21.28
N GLN A 252 0.17 -15.54 21.65
CA GLN A 252 0.56 -15.29 23.03
C GLN A 252 -0.43 -14.41 23.79
N ASN A 253 -1.25 -13.65 23.09
CA ASN A 253 -2.23 -12.72 23.66
C ASN A 253 -3.54 -13.38 24.07
N TYR A 254 -3.75 -14.65 23.70
CA TYR A 254 -5.01 -15.36 23.87
C TYR A 254 -4.87 -16.61 24.72
N THR A 255 -5.99 -17.09 25.28
CA THR A 255 -6.02 -18.32 26.07
C THR A 255 -5.67 -19.54 25.20
N GLU A 256 -5.05 -20.56 25.81
CA GLU A 256 -4.70 -21.78 25.07
C GLU A 256 -5.91 -22.51 24.53
N GLU A 257 -7.03 -22.47 25.24
CA GLU A 257 -8.28 -23.09 24.84
C GLU A 257 -8.84 -22.44 23.57
N SER A 258 -8.96 -21.10 23.53
CA SER A 258 -9.48 -20.39 22.37
C SER A 258 -8.53 -20.52 21.17
N ILE A 259 -7.22 -20.55 21.38
CA ILE A 259 -6.24 -20.82 20.32
C ILE A 259 -6.38 -22.24 19.76
N GLN A 260 -6.67 -23.25 20.59
CA GLN A 260 -6.89 -24.62 20.11
C GLN A 260 -8.18 -24.74 19.30
N GLN A 261 -9.23 -24.00 19.70
CA GLN A 261 -10.48 -23.93 18.93
C GLN A 261 -10.24 -23.28 17.54
N LEU A 262 -9.48 -22.17 17.50
CA LEU A 262 -9.10 -21.52 16.24
C LEU A 262 -8.31 -22.47 15.32
N LYS A 263 -7.34 -23.23 15.84
CA LYS A 263 -6.59 -24.22 15.06
C LYS A 263 -7.50 -25.26 14.43
N THR A 264 -8.45 -25.80 15.18
CA THR A 264 -9.41 -26.80 14.68
C THR A 264 -10.30 -26.21 13.59
N ALA A 265 -10.77 -24.96 13.78
CA ALA A 265 -11.56 -24.27 12.77
C ALA A 265 -10.73 -23.99 11.50
N LEU A 266 -9.46 -23.58 11.64
CA LEU A 266 -8.56 -23.37 10.52
C LEU A 266 -8.30 -24.65 9.71
N GLU A 267 -8.04 -25.78 10.38
CA GLU A 267 -7.89 -27.09 9.70
C GLU A 267 -9.15 -27.47 8.90
N SER A 268 -10.33 -27.18 9.46
CA SER A 268 -11.60 -27.44 8.79
C SER A 268 -11.78 -26.53 7.57
N ALA A 269 -11.44 -25.25 7.68
CA ALA A 269 -11.49 -24.27 6.60
C ALA A 269 -10.51 -24.62 5.47
N GLN A 270 -9.28 -25.05 5.81
CA GLN A 270 -8.29 -25.48 4.82
C GLN A 270 -8.77 -26.71 4.02
N LYS A 271 -9.39 -27.70 4.68
CA LYS A 271 -9.99 -28.84 3.99
C LYS A 271 -11.15 -28.41 3.08
N ALA A 272 -11.93 -27.42 3.50
CA ALA A 272 -13.02 -26.90 2.70
C ALA A 272 -12.56 -26.31 1.36
N LEU A 273 -11.36 -25.68 1.31
CA LEU A 273 -10.80 -25.16 0.05
C LEU A 273 -10.74 -26.20 -1.08
N ASP A 274 -10.47 -27.45 -0.73
CA ASP A 274 -10.31 -28.54 -1.71
C ASP A 274 -11.62 -29.16 -2.15
N ILE A 275 -12.64 -29.12 -1.30
CA ILE A 275 -13.87 -29.92 -1.50
C ILE A 275 -15.11 -29.09 -1.85
N VAL A 276 -15.15 -27.79 -1.56
CA VAL A 276 -16.34 -26.96 -1.86
C VAL A 276 -16.54 -26.83 -3.36
N THR A 277 -17.78 -26.97 -3.75
CA THR A 277 -18.25 -26.97 -5.15
C THR A 277 -19.13 -25.77 -5.48
N THR A 278 -19.53 -25.01 -4.48
CA THR A 278 -20.30 -23.77 -4.64
C THR A 278 -19.67 -22.61 -3.86
N THR A 279 -19.99 -21.39 -4.26
CA THR A 279 -19.57 -20.18 -3.58
C THR A 279 -20.19 -20.08 -2.18
N GLU A 280 -21.43 -20.51 -2.01
CA GLU A 280 -22.15 -20.52 -0.73
C GLU A 280 -21.46 -21.45 0.28
N GLU A 281 -21.00 -22.63 -0.16
CA GLU A 281 -20.22 -23.53 0.71
C GLU A 281 -18.90 -22.90 1.14
N ALA A 282 -18.21 -22.20 0.24
CA ALA A 282 -16.98 -21.49 0.56
C ALA A 282 -17.23 -20.35 1.55
N ASP A 283 -18.27 -19.54 1.35
CA ASP A 283 -18.68 -18.47 2.24
C ASP A 283 -19.06 -18.99 3.63
N GLN A 284 -19.77 -20.11 3.70
CA GLN A 284 -20.11 -20.74 4.99
C GLN A 284 -18.88 -21.25 5.74
N ALA A 285 -17.90 -21.79 5.03
CA ALA A 285 -16.64 -22.22 5.63
C ALA A 285 -15.83 -21.01 6.15
N ALA A 286 -15.81 -19.91 5.42
CA ALA A 286 -15.19 -18.65 5.84
C ALA A 286 -15.86 -18.08 7.10
N GLU A 287 -17.20 -18.07 7.12
CA GLU A 287 -17.98 -17.58 8.26
C GLU A 287 -17.75 -18.42 9.53
N ASN A 288 -17.64 -19.73 9.40
CA ASN A 288 -17.35 -20.62 10.53
C ASN A 288 -15.94 -20.33 11.12
N LEU A 289 -14.95 -20.07 10.28
CA LEU A 289 -13.61 -19.71 10.73
C LEU A 289 -13.59 -18.31 11.36
N ARG A 290 -14.32 -17.35 10.79
CA ARG A 290 -14.45 -16.00 11.35
C ARG A 290 -15.05 -16.02 12.76
N LYS A 291 -16.07 -16.82 12.99
CA LYS A 291 -16.64 -17.02 14.34
C LYS A 291 -15.62 -17.55 15.34
N ALA A 292 -14.70 -18.42 14.89
CA ALA A 292 -13.63 -18.90 15.77
C ALA A 292 -12.58 -17.82 16.06
N ILE A 293 -12.32 -16.89 15.11
CA ILE A 293 -11.47 -15.71 15.35
C ILE A 293 -12.15 -14.76 16.34
N GLU A 294 -13.44 -14.48 16.16
CA GLU A 294 -14.23 -13.61 17.05
C GLU A 294 -14.37 -14.17 18.46
N ALA A 295 -14.33 -15.49 18.60
CA ALA A 295 -14.41 -16.19 19.89
C ALA A 295 -13.06 -16.26 20.62
N LEU A 296 -12.01 -15.62 20.14
CA LEU A 296 -10.71 -15.60 20.81
C LEU A 296 -10.79 -14.83 22.13
N GLU A 297 -10.41 -15.50 23.20
CA GLU A 297 -10.36 -14.93 24.54
C GLU A 297 -8.95 -14.44 24.86
N LYS A 298 -8.84 -13.16 25.21
CA LYS A 298 -7.55 -12.58 25.64
C LYS A 298 -7.12 -13.17 26.98
N LYS A 299 -5.83 -13.47 27.11
CA LYS A 299 -5.25 -13.78 28.42
C LYS A 299 -5.41 -12.60 29.37
N GLU A 300 -5.83 -12.88 30.58
CA GLU A 300 -5.73 -11.90 31.65
C GLU A 300 -4.25 -11.62 31.94
N ASP A 301 -3.92 -10.35 31.98
CA ASP A 301 -2.55 -9.92 32.29
C ASP A 301 -2.36 -10.00 33.83
N ILE A 302 -1.58 -10.98 34.26
CA ILE A 302 -1.43 -11.28 35.68
C ILE A 302 -0.51 -10.27 36.35
N LEU A 303 -0.99 -9.65 37.45
CA LEU A 303 -0.19 -8.78 38.29
C LEU A 303 0.91 -9.58 38.98
N THR A 304 2.17 -9.30 38.66
CA THR A 304 3.33 -10.01 39.27
C THR A 304 3.81 -9.37 40.55
N ARG A 305 3.96 -8.04 40.56
CA ARG A 305 4.44 -7.25 41.70
C ARG A 305 3.95 -5.81 41.59
N ILE A 306 4.12 -5.10 42.69
CA ILE A 306 4.08 -3.65 42.71
C ILE A 306 5.47 -3.09 42.98
N GLU A 307 5.74 -1.89 42.47
CA GLU A 307 6.95 -1.12 42.73
C GLU A 307 6.52 0.18 43.40
N VAL A 308 7.18 0.53 44.50
CA VAL A 308 6.86 1.73 45.31
C VAL A 308 7.99 2.73 45.17
N THR A 309 7.69 3.94 44.68
CA THR A 309 8.58 5.09 44.81
C THR A 309 8.45 5.65 46.22
N LEU A 310 9.57 5.90 46.87
CA LEU A 310 9.60 6.44 48.22
C LEU A 310 8.99 7.85 48.27
N PRO A 311 8.43 8.25 49.45
CA PRO A 311 7.99 9.61 49.65
C PRO A 311 9.18 10.59 49.60
N ASP A 312 8.88 11.87 49.35
CA ASP A 312 9.87 12.94 49.31
C ASP A 312 10.61 13.11 50.67
N LYS A 313 9.97 12.67 51.77
CA LYS A 313 10.52 12.71 53.11
C LYS A 313 10.49 11.34 53.75
N THR A 314 11.65 10.83 54.17
CA THR A 314 11.82 9.54 54.87
C THR A 314 12.44 9.69 56.26
N GLU A 315 12.90 10.88 56.64
CA GLU A 315 13.45 11.20 57.96
C GLU A 315 12.63 12.31 58.62
N TYR A 316 12.26 12.09 59.84
CA TYR A 316 11.40 12.95 60.65
C TYR A 316 12.08 13.30 61.97
N GLN A 317 11.75 14.46 62.53
CA GLN A 317 12.09 14.81 63.91
C GLN A 317 10.92 14.37 64.84
N ILE A 318 11.21 14.19 66.14
CA ILE A 318 10.14 13.92 67.16
C ILE A 318 9.07 15.02 67.06
N GLY A 319 7.80 14.60 66.91
CA GLY A 319 6.64 15.49 66.76
C GLY A 319 6.18 15.77 65.35
N GLU A 320 6.95 15.39 64.32
CA GLU A 320 6.55 15.56 62.92
C GLU A 320 5.60 14.45 62.48
N GLU A 321 4.53 14.80 61.75
CA GLU A 321 3.58 13.82 61.21
C GLU A 321 4.16 13.15 59.98
N LEU A 322 3.69 11.91 59.69
CA LEU A 322 4.06 11.16 58.51
C LEU A 322 3.52 11.88 57.25
N ASP A 323 4.38 12.20 56.33
CA ASP A 323 4.07 12.78 55.03
C ASP A 323 4.38 11.76 53.93
N LEU A 324 3.34 11.37 53.19
CA LEU A 324 3.43 10.40 52.10
C LEU A 324 3.48 11.09 50.71
N THR A 325 3.66 12.40 50.66
CA THR A 325 3.82 13.15 49.38
C THR A 325 4.97 12.57 48.59
N GLY A 326 4.73 12.36 47.30
CA GLY A 326 5.72 11.77 46.37
C GLY A 326 5.66 10.24 46.27
N VAL A 327 4.92 9.53 47.16
CA VAL A 327 4.71 8.08 46.99
C VAL A 327 4.00 7.81 45.68
N LYS A 328 4.55 6.90 44.88
CA LYS A 328 3.89 6.34 43.68
C LYS A 328 3.93 4.83 43.77
N VAL A 329 2.84 4.21 43.31
CA VAL A 329 2.69 2.75 43.28
C VAL A 329 2.48 2.33 41.82
N THR A 330 3.40 1.56 41.30
CA THR A 330 3.36 1.05 39.93
C THR A 330 3.09 -0.45 39.95
N ALA A 331 1.99 -0.87 39.36
CA ALA A 331 1.69 -2.28 39.11
C ALA A 331 2.51 -2.78 37.92
N VAL A 332 3.14 -3.95 38.07
CA VAL A 332 3.92 -4.61 37.03
C VAL A 332 3.28 -5.95 36.73
N TYR A 333 2.91 -6.15 35.46
CA TYR A 333 2.21 -7.33 34.98
C TYR A 333 3.16 -8.32 34.31
N GLU A 334 2.71 -9.56 34.12
CA GLU A 334 3.49 -10.63 33.46
C GLU A 334 3.90 -10.29 32.04
N SER A 335 3.07 -9.56 31.31
CA SER A 335 3.36 -9.05 29.97
C SER A 335 4.49 -8.01 29.92
N GLY A 336 4.95 -7.52 31.08
CA GLY A 336 5.85 -6.38 31.21
C GLY A 336 5.16 -5.01 31.15
N LYS A 337 3.84 -4.98 30.99
CA LYS A 337 3.05 -3.76 31.08
C LYS A 337 3.10 -3.20 32.49
N THR A 338 3.10 -1.88 32.62
CA THR A 338 3.01 -1.19 33.93
C THR A 338 1.80 -0.27 33.95
N ALA A 339 1.25 -0.05 35.14
CA ALA A 339 0.16 0.90 35.37
C ALA A 339 0.38 1.66 36.68
N ASP A 340 0.09 2.95 36.72
CA ASP A 340 0.03 3.73 37.94
C ASP A 340 -1.25 3.36 38.71
N VAL A 341 -1.08 2.82 39.90
CA VAL A 341 -2.17 2.36 40.79
C VAL A 341 -2.12 3.08 42.13
N THR A 342 -1.45 4.22 42.19
CA THR A 342 -1.23 4.99 43.45
C THR A 342 -2.54 5.28 44.17
N GLU A 343 -3.57 5.71 43.46
CA GLU A 343 -4.88 6.03 44.05
C GLU A 343 -5.65 4.78 44.54
N ALA A 344 -5.39 3.62 43.93
CA ALA A 344 -6.06 2.36 44.23
C ALA A 344 -5.30 1.52 45.29
N ALA A 345 -4.05 1.88 45.59
CA ALA A 345 -3.25 1.21 46.57
C ALA A 345 -3.63 1.70 48.00
N THR A 346 -3.52 0.79 48.97
CA THR A 346 -3.67 1.13 50.38
C THR A 346 -2.31 1.22 51.05
N VAL A 347 -2.14 2.28 51.84
CA VAL A 347 -0.92 2.48 52.62
C VAL A 347 -1.26 2.29 54.11
N ASP A 348 -0.63 1.29 54.69
CA ASP A 348 -0.69 1.06 56.18
C ASP A 348 0.57 1.63 56.79
N SER A 349 0.41 2.68 57.60
CA SER A 349 1.49 3.30 58.35
C SER A 349 2.00 2.44 59.53
N GLY A 350 1.38 1.31 59.76
CA GLY A 350 1.78 0.36 60.79
C GLY A 350 1.83 0.98 62.18
N ALA A 351 2.96 0.77 62.83
CA ALA A 351 3.21 1.29 64.18
C ALA A 351 3.91 2.65 64.21
N PHE A 352 3.83 3.45 63.13
CA PHE A 352 4.47 4.77 63.08
C PHE A 352 4.05 5.62 64.31
N ASN A 353 5.05 6.11 65.00
CA ASN A 353 4.84 6.95 66.21
C ASN A 353 5.78 8.16 66.08
N SER A 354 5.20 9.31 65.80
CA SER A 354 5.96 10.58 65.69
C SER A 354 6.58 11.04 67.04
N GLN A 355 6.13 10.53 68.16
CA GLN A 355 6.64 10.91 69.49
C GLN A 355 7.79 10.03 70.00
N LYS A 356 8.22 9.04 69.23
CA LYS A 356 9.25 8.10 69.61
C LYS A 356 10.29 7.91 68.53
N ALA A 357 11.55 8.17 68.85
CA ALA A 357 12.65 7.89 67.93
C ALA A 357 12.72 6.39 67.59
N GLY A 358 12.92 6.08 66.28
CA GLY A 358 13.00 4.70 65.82
C GLY A 358 12.74 4.61 64.31
N SER A 359 12.89 3.41 63.75
CA SER A 359 12.58 3.10 62.37
C SER A 359 11.22 2.42 62.28
N TYR A 360 10.41 2.85 61.35
CA TYR A 360 9.03 2.40 61.16
C TYR A 360 8.83 1.89 59.76
N THR A 361 8.28 0.68 59.63
CA THR A 361 7.96 0.09 58.33
C THR A 361 6.58 0.53 57.89
N ILE A 362 6.48 1.06 56.71
CA ILE A 362 5.23 1.42 56.01
C ILE A 362 4.97 0.33 54.99
N THR A 363 3.74 -0.19 54.95
CA THR A 363 3.32 -1.25 54.03
C THR A 363 2.38 -0.68 52.99
N VAL A 364 2.65 -0.94 51.72
CA VAL A 364 1.80 -0.57 50.59
C VAL A 364 1.22 -1.84 49.99
N THR A 365 -0.08 -1.87 49.77
CA THR A 365 -0.79 -3.04 49.23
C THR A 365 -1.67 -2.65 48.04
N TYR A 366 -1.60 -3.44 46.97
CA TYR A 366 -2.52 -3.37 45.83
C TYR A 366 -2.78 -4.78 45.29
N ALA A 367 -4.05 -5.17 45.15
CA ALA A 367 -4.48 -6.47 44.60
C ALA A 367 -3.65 -7.66 45.14
N GLU A 368 -3.57 -7.80 46.47
CA GLU A 368 -2.83 -8.85 47.21
C GLU A 368 -1.28 -8.82 47.06
N LYS A 369 -0.73 -7.86 46.32
CA LYS A 369 0.71 -7.61 46.29
C LYS A 369 1.07 -6.54 47.31
N THR A 370 2.16 -6.77 48.02
CA THR A 370 2.65 -5.86 49.09
C THR A 370 4.10 -5.50 48.85
N GLU A 371 4.43 -4.25 49.14
CA GLU A 371 5.78 -3.72 49.18
C GLU A 371 5.95 -2.86 50.42
N THR A 372 7.16 -2.73 50.94
CA THR A 372 7.40 -1.98 52.16
C THR A 372 8.55 -1.01 52.01
N PHE A 373 8.47 0.10 52.74
CA PHE A 373 9.60 1.01 52.90
C PHE A 373 9.72 1.47 54.37
N VAL A 374 10.87 2.01 54.72
CA VAL A 374 11.16 2.44 56.09
C VAL A 374 11.28 3.95 56.16
N VAL A 375 10.66 4.52 57.18
CA VAL A 375 10.86 5.91 57.62
C VAL A 375 11.47 5.94 58.99
N THR A 376 12.25 6.99 59.29
CA THR A 376 12.98 7.10 60.55
C THR A 376 12.60 8.37 61.31
N VAL A 377 12.24 8.27 62.58
CA VAL A 377 12.08 9.39 63.51
C VAL A 377 13.37 9.55 64.34
N LYS A 378 13.99 10.70 64.24
CA LYS A 378 15.24 11.04 64.95
C LYS A 378 14.93 11.84 66.20
N GLU A 379 15.76 11.66 67.23
CA GLU A 379 15.72 12.53 68.44
C GLU A 379 16.09 13.96 68.03
N ASN A 380 15.40 14.94 68.67
CA ASN A 380 15.77 16.35 68.45
C ASN A 380 17.18 16.57 69.01
N SER A 381 18.10 16.98 68.20
CA SER A 381 19.44 17.35 68.66
C SER A 381 19.30 18.54 69.60
N PRO A 382 19.93 18.51 70.81
CA PRO A 382 19.88 19.67 71.67
C PRO A 382 20.52 20.87 70.92
N GLU A 383 19.80 22.00 70.89
CA GLU A 383 20.33 23.24 70.39
C GLU A 383 21.63 23.59 71.10
N ILE A 384 22.75 23.55 70.48
CA ILE A 384 23.99 24.16 70.98
C ILE A 384 23.79 25.66 70.82
N PRO A 385 23.76 26.43 71.94
CA PRO A 385 23.60 27.89 71.85
C PRO A 385 24.76 28.49 71.07
N ASP A 386 24.43 29.38 70.13
CA ASP A 386 25.35 30.07 69.24
C ASP A 386 26.47 30.76 70.06
N PRO A 387 27.74 30.64 69.69
CA PRO A 387 28.84 31.39 70.25
C PRO A 387 28.68 32.87 69.97
N VAL A 388 28.79 33.67 71.04
CA VAL A 388 28.75 35.14 71.01
C VAL A 388 29.73 35.69 69.94
N PRO A 389 29.33 36.62 69.06
CA PRO A 389 30.17 37.08 67.98
C PRO A 389 31.33 37.97 68.48
N SER A 390 32.55 37.62 68.11
CA SER A 390 33.75 38.45 68.28
C SER A 390 33.76 39.62 67.29
N PRO A 391 34.35 40.78 67.70
CA PRO A 391 34.24 41.99 66.89
C PRO A 391 35.11 41.98 65.61
N LYS A 392 34.55 42.60 64.63
CA LYS A 392 35.03 42.80 63.27
C LYS A 392 36.28 43.65 63.21
N PRO A 393 37.34 43.32 62.45
CA PRO A 393 38.35 44.27 62.00
C PRO A 393 37.93 44.99 60.72
N GLU A 394 38.25 46.28 60.70
CA GLU A 394 38.03 47.22 59.57
C GLU A 394 38.90 46.95 58.34
N PRO A 395 38.55 47.51 57.19
CA PRO A 395 39.13 47.17 55.88
C PRO A 395 40.35 47.94 55.51
N ASN A 396 41.28 47.38 54.79
CA ASN A 396 42.36 48.07 54.11
C ASN A 396 42.19 47.89 52.56
N PRO A 397 42.42 48.97 51.82
CA PRO A 397 42.08 49.08 50.43
C PRO A 397 43.18 48.65 49.45
N ASP A 398 42.84 48.57 48.23
CA ASP A 398 43.63 48.52 47.00
C ASP A 398 44.18 47.17 46.52
N SER A 399 43.62 46.68 45.43
CA SER A 399 44.21 46.81 44.13
C SER A 399 43.35 46.23 43.02
N ASN A 400 43.11 47.09 42.06
CA ASN A 400 42.70 46.82 40.69
C ASN A 400 43.44 45.67 40.05
N THR A 401 42.71 44.83 39.32
CA THR A 401 42.97 44.54 37.90
C THR A 401 41.90 43.60 37.32
N LYS A 402 41.13 44.14 36.41
CA LYS A 402 40.54 43.37 35.29
C LYS A 402 41.70 43.07 34.31
N PRO A 403 41.66 42.07 33.41
CA PRO A 403 40.64 42.02 32.39
C PRO A 403 40.26 40.64 31.79
N LYS A 404 39.20 40.71 30.96
CA LYS A 404 38.87 40.04 29.70
C LYS A 404 38.22 38.66 29.71
N GLN A 405 36.97 38.76 29.36
CA GLN A 405 36.23 38.05 28.31
C GLN A 405 36.96 36.92 27.55
N ASN A 406 36.31 35.80 27.47
CA ASN A 406 35.98 35.26 26.17
C ASN A 406 34.69 34.43 26.23
N GLU A 407 33.81 34.81 25.34
CA GLU A 407 32.56 34.15 24.97
C GLU A 407 32.87 32.81 24.35
N ASN A 408 32.05 31.81 24.60
CA ASN A 408 31.55 30.97 23.54
C ASN A 408 30.24 30.32 23.95
N LYS A 409 29.23 30.88 23.40
CA LYS A 409 27.86 30.45 23.36
C LYS A 409 27.76 29.36 22.31
N VAL A 410 27.37 28.15 22.67
CA VAL A 410 26.76 27.21 21.75
C VAL A 410 25.49 26.69 22.36
N VAL A 411 24.43 27.28 21.90
CA VAL A 411 23.08 26.73 22.04
C VAL A 411 22.94 25.69 20.95
N LYS A 412 22.71 24.42 21.32
CA LYS A 412 22.18 23.42 20.43
C LYS A 412 20.74 23.13 20.85
N THR A 413 19.83 23.75 20.16
CA THR A 413 18.50 23.24 19.95
C THR A 413 18.58 22.21 18.84
N GLY A 414 18.40 20.96 19.15
CA GLY A 414 18.28 19.87 18.22
C GLY A 414 16.99 19.15 18.51
N ASP A 415 15.97 19.52 17.75
CA ASP A 415 14.75 18.76 17.62
C ASP A 415 15.07 17.56 16.72
N GLU A 416 15.30 16.41 17.31
CA GLU A 416 15.37 15.16 16.55
C GLU A 416 13.96 14.62 16.39
N GLN A 417 13.33 15.02 15.30
CA GLN A 417 12.20 14.30 14.77
C GLN A 417 12.69 12.99 14.11
N ASN A 418 12.27 11.91 14.69
CA ASN A 418 12.52 10.57 14.22
C ASN A 418 11.64 10.28 13.00
N PRO A 419 12.19 10.08 11.77
CA PRO A 419 11.40 9.71 10.61
C PRO A 419 11.36 8.19 10.47
N LEU A 420 10.51 7.54 11.25
CA LEU A 420 10.18 6.15 11.03
C LEU A 420 8.70 5.98 11.32
N LEU A 421 7.91 6.06 10.24
CA LEU A 421 6.67 5.30 10.02
C LEU A 421 5.98 5.81 8.75
N SER A 422 6.57 5.42 7.63
CA SER A 422 5.80 5.25 6.40
C SER A 422 6.19 3.89 5.86
N ILE A 423 5.69 2.84 6.51
CA ILE A 423 5.66 1.52 5.90
C ILE A 423 4.42 1.52 5.02
N SER A 424 4.64 1.80 3.76
CA SER A 424 3.71 1.46 2.71
C SER A 424 3.57 -0.05 2.70
N ILE A 425 2.41 -0.53 3.14
CA ILE A 425 2.02 -1.94 2.97
C ILE A 425 1.74 -2.12 1.48
N PHE A 426 2.77 -2.52 0.72
CA PHE A 426 2.55 -3.19 -0.54
C PHE A 426 2.08 -4.61 -0.20
N ALA A 427 0.78 -4.78 -0.13
CA ALA A 427 0.19 -6.09 -0.24
C ALA A 427 0.48 -6.59 -1.66
N LEU A 428 1.43 -7.50 -1.79
CA LEU A 428 1.59 -8.35 -2.96
C LEU A 428 0.31 -9.19 -3.09
N ALA A 429 -0.66 -8.67 -3.79
CA ALA A 429 -1.77 -9.45 -4.27
C ALA A 429 -1.28 -10.25 -5.49
N SER A 430 -0.77 -11.44 -5.25
CA SER A 430 -0.56 -12.43 -6.30
C SER A 430 -1.92 -12.93 -6.73
N VAL A 431 -2.50 -12.33 -7.73
CA VAL A 431 -3.70 -12.82 -8.38
C VAL A 431 -3.29 -13.93 -9.33
N VAL A 432 -3.62 -15.12 -8.97
CA VAL A 432 -3.70 -16.23 -9.92
C VAL A 432 -4.98 -16.02 -10.74
N ILE A 433 -4.88 -15.28 -11.84
CA ILE A 433 -5.81 -15.54 -12.92
C ILE A 433 -5.35 -16.90 -13.44
N THR A 434 -5.96 -17.96 -12.97
CA THR A 434 -6.08 -19.16 -13.80
C THR A 434 -6.88 -18.67 -15.00
N GLY A 435 -6.17 -18.05 -15.93
CA GLY A 435 -6.71 -17.73 -17.21
C GLY A 435 -7.29 -19.05 -17.69
N SER A 436 -8.58 -19.07 -17.93
CA SER A 436 -9.22 -20.16 -18.57
C SER A 436 -8.71 -20.25 -20.02
N PHE A 437 -7.41 -20.55 -20.15
CA PHE A 437 -6.89 -21.22 -21.31
C PHE A 437 -7.38 -22.65 -21.19
N ILE A 438 -8.69 -22.83 -21.41
CA ILE A 438 -9.31 -24.14 -21.39
C ILE A 438 -8.69 -24.89 -22.56
N ARG A 439 -7.81 -25.85 -22.24
CA ARG A 439 -7.44 -26.88 -23.18
C ARG A 439 -8.75 -27.50 -23.67
N ARG A 440 -9.04 -27.37 -24.96
CA ARG A 440 -10.09 -28.09 -25.64
C ARG A 440 -9.89 -29.58 -25.34
N LYS A 441 -10.66 -30.15 -24.41
CA LYS A 441 -10.93 -31.60 -24.46
C LYS A 441 -11.65 -31.85 -25.77
N LYS A 442 -11.02 -32.60 -26.69
CA LYS A 442 -11.68 -33.20 -27.83
C LYS A 442 -12.79 -34.09 -27.29
N TYR A 443 -14.03 -33.69 -27.44
CA TYR A 443 -15.13 -34.62 -27.47
C TYR A 443 -15.32 -35.00 -28.94
N ASN A 444 -14.94 -36.24 -29.28
CA ASN A 444 -15.46 -36.93 -30.41
C ASN A 444 -16.93 -37.22 -30.13
N LEU A 445 -17.84 -36.68 -30.91
CA LEU A 445 -19.08 -37.25 -31.42
C LEU A 445 -19.38 -36.57 -32.75
#